data_4be95262c4c9e585b2a8326d000c1604
#
_entry.id   4be95262c4c9e585b2a8326d000c1604
#
_cell.length_a   1.000
_cell.length_b   1.000
_cell.length_c   1.000
_cell.angle_alpha   90.00
_cell.angle_beta   90.00
_cell.angle_gamma   90.00
#
_symmetry.space_group_name_H-M   'P 1'
#
loop_
_entity.id
_entity.type
_entity.pdbx_description
1 polymer ?
#
loop_
_entity_poly.entity_id
_entity_poly.type
_entity_poly.pdbx_seq_one_letter_code
_entity_poly.pdbx_strand_id
1 'polypeptide(L)'
;MLKLSNHVVREMEKRGIVLAYIEAALAAPDRVMVDPTDAALTRSYKAIAGFGNRILRVVHRPEGGADTFIITAHWDRGARL
;
A
#
# COMPACT_ATOMS: atom_id res chain seq x y z
N MET A 1 -12.33 -1.86 -7.54
CA MET A 1 -11.54 -0.80 -8.21
C MET A 1 -10.74 -0.01 -7.18
N LEU A 2 -9.52 0.36 -7.51
CA LEU A 2 -8.71 1.19 -6.63
C LEU A 2 -8.99 2.66 -6.88
N LYS A 3 -9.17 3.41 -5.80
CA LYS A 3 -9.28 4.87 -5.84
C LYS A 3 -8.07 5.44 -5.10
N LEU A 4 -7.34 6.32 -5.74
CA LEU A 4 -6.10 6.87 -5.21
C LEU A 4 -6.32 8.26 -4.62
N SER A 5 -5.83 8.47 -3.39
CA SER A 5 -5.84 9.81 -2.80
C SER A 5 -4.86 10.72 -3.55
N ASN A 6 -5.06 12.02 -3.46
CA ASN A 6 -4.10 12.97 -4.04
C ASN A 6 -2.73 12.82 -3.38
N HIS A 7 -2.71 12.52 -2.09
CA HIS A 7 -1.46 12.28 -1.36
C HIS A 7 -0.70 11.08 -1.92
N VAL A 8 -1.38 9.94 -2.13
CA VAL A 8 -0.68 8.74 -2.61
C VAL A 8 -0.15 8.93 -4.03
N VAL A 9 -0.87 9.65 -4.87
CA VAL A 9 -0.37 9.94 -6.24
C VAL A 9 0.97 10.67 -6.17
N ARG A 10 1.08 11.67 -5.30
CA ARG A 10 2.34 12.41 -5.13
C ARG A 10 3.44 11.52 -4.54
N GLU A 11 3.11 10.66 -3.57
CA GLU A 11 4.09 9.75 -2.98
C GLU A 11 4.59 8.72 -3.99
N MET A 12 3.71 8.22 -4.85
CA MET A 12 4.09 7.30 -5.93
C MET A 12 5.14 7.93 -6.85
N GLU A 13 4.92 9.16 -7.27
CA GLU A 13 5.86 9.88 -8.14
C GLU A 13 7.21 10.09 -7.45
N LYS A 14 7.19 10.54 -6.21
CA LYS A 14 8.41 10.81 -5.45
C LYS A 14 9.26 9.58 -5.21
N ARG A 15 8.62 8.43 -5.03
CA ARG A 15 9.29 7.23 -4.51
C ARG A 15 9.44 6.11 -5.53
N GLY A 16 9.04 6.37 -6.76
CA GLY A 16 9.11 5.36 -7.81
C GLY A 16 8.16 4.18 -7.59
N ILE A 17 7.02 4.44 -6.95
CA ILE A 17 6.00 3.42 -6.73
C ILE A 17 5.03 3.46 -7.90
N VAL A 18 4.96 2.37 -8.66
CA VAL A 18 4.02 2.26 -9.77
C VAL A 18 2.74 1.56 -9.31
N LEU A 19 1.65 1.78 -10.03
CA LEU A 19 0.35 1.21 -9.66
C LEU A 19 0.40 -0.32 -9.53
N ALA A 20 1.15 -0.99 -10.40
CA ALA A 20 1.29 -2.44 -10.35
C ALA A 20 1.82 -2.95 -9.01
N TYR A 21 2.69 -2.19 -8.33
CA TYR A 21 3.21 -2.57 -7.01
C TYR A 21 2.10 -2.51 -5.95
N ILE A 22 1.27 -1.46 -6.02
CA ILE A 22 0.14 -1.31 -5.09
C ILE A 22 -0.86 -2.44 -5.33
N GLU A 23 -1.19 -2.72 -6.57
CA GLU A 23 -2.11 -3.81 -6.92
C GLU A 23 -1.58 -5.16 -6.41
N ALA A 24 -0.29 -5.42 -6.57
CA ALA A 24 0.32 -6.66 -6.09
C ALA A 24 0.24 -6.75 -4.55
N ALA A 25 0.49 -5.66 -3.84
CA ALA A 25 0.42 -5.64 -2.39
C ALA A 25 -1.00 -5.91 -1.87
N LEU A 26 -2.02 -5.49 -2.59
CA LEU A 26 -3.40 -5.74 -2.21
C LEU A 26 -3.88 -7.14 -2.60
N ALA A 27 -3.45 -7.64 -3.76
CA ALA A 27 -3.88 -8.94 -4.26
C ALA A 27 -3.20 -10.11 -3.54
N ALA A 28 -1.92 -9.96 -3.21
CA ALA A 28 -1.11 -11.03 -2.62
C ALA A 28 -0.14 -10.46 -1.58
N PRO A 29 -0.66 -9.88 -0.49
CA PRO A 29 0.22 -9.29 0.53
C PRO A 29 1.03 -10.36 1.25
N ASP A 30 2.25 -10.01 1.62
CA ASP A 30 3.07 -10.85 2.46
C ASP A 30 2.68 -10.72 3.94
N ARG A 31 2.07 -9.58 4.30
CA ARG A 31 1.57 -9.33 5.64
C ARG A 31 0.46 -8.29 5.59
N VAL A 32 -0.54 -8.47 6.44
CA VAL A 32 -1.65 -7.51 6.59
C VAL A 32 -1.83 -7.24 8.09
N MET A 33 -2.03 -5.98 8.44
CA MET A 33 -2.37 -5.62 9.82
C MET A 33 -3.23 -4.37 9.85
N VAL A 34 -3.97 -4.22 10.95
CA VAL A 34 -4.73 -2.99 11.22
C VAL A 34 -3.73 -1.87 11.51
N ASP A 35 -4.02 -0.66 11.01
CA ASP A 35 -3.18 0.50 11.30
C ASP A 35 -3.22 0.78 12.81
N PRO A 36 -2.04 0.91 13.47
CA PRO A 36 -2.01 1.10 14.92
C PRO A 36 -2.57 2.44 15.40
N THR A 37 -2.69 3.43 14.51
CA THR A 37 -3.20 4.74 14.88
C THR A 37 -4.65 4.99 14.43
N ASP A 38 -5.18 4.14 13.55
CA ASP A 38 -6.55 4.28 13.06
C ASP A 38 -7.10 2.90 12.67
N ALA A 39 -7.99 2.38 13.52
CA ALA A 39 -8.54 1.03 13.33
C ALA A 39 -9.40 0.88 12.06
N ALA A 40 -9.80 1.98 11.44
CA ALA A 40 -10.54 1.94 10.19
C ALA A 40 -9.64 1.67 8.98
N LEU A 41 -8.32 1.74 9.17
CA LEU A 41 -7.33 1.59 8.10
C LEU A 41 -6.62 0.24 8.21
N THR A 42 -6.25 -0.29 7.05
CA THR A 42 -5.49 -1.54 6.95
C THR A 42 -4.14 -1.25 6.29
N ARG A 43 -3.11 -1.91 6.75
CA ARG A 43 -1.78 -1.89 6.14
C ARG A 43 -1.53 -3.21 5.43
N SER A 44 -1.22 -3.17 4.15
CA SER A 44 -0.77 -4.33 3.39
C SER A 44 0.69 -4.15 3.03
N TYR A 45 1.51 -5.17 3.30
CA TYR A 45 2.95 -5.14 3.07
C TYR A 45 3.33 -6.16 2.02
N LYS A 46 4.25 -5.81 1.15
CA LYS A 46 4.78 -6.74 0.17
C LYS A 46 6.22 -6.40 -0.21
N ALA A 47 7.08 -7.42 -0.25
CA ALA A 47 8.41 -7.27 -0.82
C ALA A 47 8.29 -7.20 -2.34
N ILE A 48 8.82 -6.14 -2.95
CA ILE A 48 8.71 -5.90 -4.39
C ILE A 48 10.03 -6.31 -5.05
N ALA A 49 10.01 -7.45 -5.73
CA ALA A 49 11.21 -7.99 -6.39
C ALA A 49 11.78 -7.00 -7.43
N GLY A 50 10.91 -6.36 -8.19
CA GLY A 50 11.33 -5.38 -9.20
C GLY A 50 11.96 -4.12 -8.64
N PHE A 51 11.96 -3.94 -7.32
CA PHE A 51 12.54 -2.79 -6.65
C PHE A 51 13.48 -3.22 -5.52
N GLY A 52 14.35 -4.18 -5.81
CA GLY A 52 15.37 -4.66 -4.87
C GLY A 52 14.84 -5.37 -3.64
N ASN A 53 13.67 -5.99 -3.73
CA ASN A 53 12.98 -6.65 -2.61
C ASN A 53 12.68 -5.71 -1.43
N ARG A 54 12.57 -4.42 -1.69
CA ARG A 54 12.15 -3.47 -0.66
C ARG A 54 10.70 -3.72 -0.31
N ILE A 55 10.35 -3.46 0.94
CA ILE A 55 9.01 -3.72 1.44
C ILE A 55 8.15 -2.49 1.21
N LEU A 56 7.09 -2.66 0.41
CA LEU A 56 6.09 -1.64 0.18
C LEU A 56 5.01 -1.75 1.25
N ARG A 57 4.66 -0.64 1.89
CA ARG A 57 3.53 -0.55 2.80
C ARG A 57 2.44 0.29 2.15
N VAL A 58 1.25 -0.29 2.01
CA VAL A 58 0.09 0.40 1.45
C VAL A 58 -0.96 0.54 2.55
N VAL A 59 -1.39 1.76 2.82
CA VAL A 59 -2.45 2.03 3.79
C VAL A 59 -3.74 2.28 3.02
N HIS A 60 -4.77 1.52 3.34
CA HIS A 60 -6.02 1.54 2.58
C HIS A 60 -7.23 1.25 3.45
N ARG A 61 -8.41 1.51 2.90
CA ARG A 61 -9.69 1.19 3.52
C ARG A 61 -10.74 0.88 2.43
N PRO A 62 -11.82 0.18 2.80
CA PRO A 62 -12.95 0.03 1.87
C PRO A 62 -13.57 1.39 1.54
N GLU A 63 -14.02 1.54 0.30
CA GLU A 63 -14.64 2.80 -0.16
C GLU A 63 -16.12 2.63 -0.50
N GLY A 64 -16.64 1.42 -0.39
CA GLY A 64 -18.00 1.10 -0.76
C GLY A 64 -18.03 0.10 -1.90
N GLY A 65 -18.93 -0.87 -1.83
CA GLY A 65 -18.98 -1.95 -2.80
C GLY A 65 -17.65 -2.70 -2.85
N ALA A 66 -17.13 -2.90 -4.05
CA ALA A 66 -15.85 -3.57 -4.28
C ALA A 66 -14.66 -2.59 -4.35
N ASP A 67 -14.88 -1.31 -4.08
CA ASP A 67 -13.83 -0.29 -4.21
C ASP A 67 -12.94 -0.25 -2.97
N THR A 68 -11.66 0.03 -3.20
CA THR A 68 -10.67 0.24 -2.14
C THR A 68 -10.03 1.61 -2.32
N PHE A 69 -10.01 2.40 -1.25
CA PHE A 69 -9.39 3.72 -1.25
C PHE A 69 -7.96 3.60 -0.70
N ILE A 70 -7.00 4.04 -1.51
CA ILE A 70 -5.58 4.01 -1.15
C ILE A 70 -5.21 5.36 -0.57
N ILE A 71 -4.87 5.37 0.72
CA ILE A 71 -4.58 6.61 1.45
C ILE A 71 -3.13 7.02 1.27
N THR A 72 -2.19 6.08 1.45
CA THR A 72 -0.77 6.34 1.25
C THR A 72 -0.04 5.06 0.92
N ALA A 73 1.16 5.20 0.37
CA ALA A 73 2.06 4.10 0.09
C ALA A 73 3.49 4.61 0.20
N HIS A 74 4.36 3.82 0.82
CA HIS A 74 5.78 4.17 0.88
C HIS A 74 6.61 2.93 1.22
N TRP A 75 7.92 3.05 1.01
CA TRP A 75 8.85 1.98 1.31
C TRP A 75 9.12 1.96 2.82
N ASP A 76 8.95 0.81 3.44
CA ASP A 76 9.10 0.65 4.87
C ASP A 76 10.39 -0.13 5.17
N ARG A 77 11.43 0.59 5.57
CA ARG A 77 12.73 -0.01 5.85
C ARG A 77 12.76 -0.79 7.15
N GLY A 78 11.85 -0.47 8.06
CA GLY A 78 11.78 -1.12 9.37
C GLY A 78 10.88 -2.34 9.40
N ALA A 79 10.12 -2.58 8.34
CA ALA A 79 9.18 -3.70 8.31
C ALA A 79 9.92 -5.03 8.17
N ARG A 80 9.36 -6.06 8.82
CA ARG A 80 9.83 -7.44 8.69
C ARG A 80 8.66 -8.31 8.27
N LEU A 81 8.91 -9.20 7.36
CA LEU A 81 7.89 -10.10 6.83
C LEU A 81 8.05 -11.52 7.36
#